data_6397fac2de2d391d5cd9ab5b15729fae
#
_entry.id   6397fac2de2d391d5cd9ab5b15729fae
#
_cell.length_a   1.000
_cell.length_b   1.000
_cell.length_c   1.000
_cell.angle_alpha   90.00
_cell.angle_beta   90.00
_cell.angle_gamma   90.00
#
_symmetry.space_group_name_H-M   'P 1'
#
loop_
_entity.id
_entity.type
_entity.pdbx_description
1 polymer ?
#
loop_
_entity_poly.entity_id
_entity_poly.type
_entity_poly.pdbx_seq_one_letter_code
_entity_poly.pdbx_strand_id
1 'polypeptide(L)'
;HTRDRRQRQMCIRDSPYVEPFNWGGSDGFSTSYMRFNKEQKALYDPVLDSINVWFQENWSSLSMQEKMEWKYQRYMQDYLGTIASVDDNLGRVLDYLEKSGLDKNTIVVYTSDQGFYLGEHGWFDKRFIYDESFKTPLLIKWSGKVNPGIRISKMVQNLDFAQTFLDAAKIKQPADMQGESLMPLLLGQEENWNREAVYYHYYEYPAVHMVKRHYGIVTEDYKLAHFYYDIDEWELYDRIADPMEMKNVYNDSSYTEIVKKLKIQLTALRVKYKDSRDLDLHYINKYLDN
;
A
#
# COMPACT_ATOMS: atom_id res chain seq x y z
N HIS A 1 -7.07 -20.57 -12.78
CA HIS A 1 -6.76 -19.96 -14.09
C HIS A 1 -7.77 -18.87 -14.54
N THR A 2 -9.04 -18.95 -14.15
CA THR A 2 -10.06 -17.94 -14.51
C THR A 2 -9.98 -16.67 -13.66
N ARG A 3 -9.48 -16.76 -12.44
CA ARG A 3 -9.36 -15.66 -11.48
C ARG A 3 -8.27 -14.67 -11.91
N ASP A 4 -7.12 -15.18 -12.25
CA ASP A 4 -5.95 -14.43 -12.72
C ASP A 4 -6.25 -13.58 -13.99
N ARG A 5 -7.05 -14.11 -14.91
CA ARG A 5 -7.46 -13.38 -16.12
C ARG A 5 -8.44 -12.22 -15.85
N ARG A 6 -9.40 -12.36 -14.94
CA ARG A 6 -10.36 -11.30 -14.64
C ARG A 6 -9.72 -10.14 -13.85
N GLN A 7 -8.84 -10.46 -12.93
CA GLN A 7 -8.08 -9.44 -12.18
C GLN A 7 -7.05 -8.75 -13.07
N ARG A 8 -6.32 -9.48 -13.91
CA ARG A 8 -5.41 -8.90 -14.92
C ARG A 8 -6.14 -8.00 -15.92
N GLN A 9 -7.37 -8.35 -16.32
CA GLN A 9 -8.19 -7.50 -17.17
C GLN A 9 -8.67 -6.22 -16.48
N MET A 10 -8.92 -6.23 -15.18
CA MET A 10 -9.28 -5.03 -14.41
C MET A 10 -8.12 -4.03 -14.38
N CYS A 11 -6.92 -4.47 -14.03
CA CYS A 11 -5.76 -3.57 -13.93
C CYS A 11 -5.35 -2.96 -15.27
N ILE A 12 -5.52 -3.68 -16.38
CA ILE A 12 -5.31 -3.15 -17.72
C ILE A 12 -6.44 -2.20 -18.13
N ARG A 13 -7.68 -2.41 -17.67
CA ARG A 13 -8.84 -1.56 -17.98
C ARG A 13 -8.81 -0.23 -17.25
N ASP A 14 -8.33 -0.21 -16.00
CA ASP A 14 -8.32 0.97 -15.15
C ASP A 14 -7.03 1.79 -15.26
N SER A 15 -6.07 1.32 -16.09
CA SER A 15 -4.91 2.13 -16.43
C SER A 15 -5.37 3.35 -17.23
N PRO A 16 -5.08 4.59 -16.82
CA PRO A 16 -5.41 5.80 -17.58
C PRO A 16 -4.80 5.82 -18.99
N TYR A 17 -4.02 4.82 -19.34
CA TYR A 17 -3.35 4.65 -20.63
C TYR A 17 -3.98 3.58 -21.54
N VAL A 18 -5.26 3.18 -21.26
CA VAL A 18 -6.01 2.25 -22.12
C VAL A 18 -6.93 3.02 -23.04
N GLU A 19 -6.45 3.37 -24.20
CA GLU A 19 -7.10 3.83 -25.43
C GLU A 19 -8.11 4.99 -25.40
N PRO A 20 -8.11 5.74 -26.45
CA PRO A 20 -6.95 6.44 -26.99
C PRO A 20 -6.52 7.45 -25.99
N PHE A 21 -5.23 7.71 -25.91
CA PHE A 21 -4.67 8.75 -25.04
C PHE A 21 -5.30 10.09 -25.41
N ASN A 22 -6.45 10.37 -24.83
CA ASN A 22 -7.19 11.58 -25.10
C ASN A 22 -7.17 12.43 -23.84
N TRP A 23 -6.24 13.33 -23.74
CA TRP A 23 -6.13 14.29 -22.65
C TRP A 23 -7.40 15.16 -22.48
N GLY A 24 -8.32 15.13 -23.44
CA GLY A 24 -9.61 15.80 -23.41
C GLY A 24 -10.81 14.85 -23.18
N GLY A 25 -10.60 13.57 -22.88
CA GLY A 25 -11.67 12.57 -22.66
C GLY A 25 -12.28 12.60 -21.26
N SER A 26 -13.23 11.71 -21.02
CA SER A 26 -13.96 11.55 -19.75
C SER A 26 -13.19 10.74 -18.69
N ASP A 27 -11.91 10.47 -18.88
CA ASP A 27 -11.05 9.79 -17.91
C ASP A 27 -10.63 10.70 -16.74
N GLY A 28 -10.16 10.09 -15.66
CA GLY A 28 -9.80 10.82 -14.45
C GLY A 28 -8.68 11.85 -14.64
N PHE A 29 -7.86 11.70 -15.67
CA PHE A 29 -6.76 12.61 -15.97
C PHE A 29 -7.26 13.91 -16.62
N SER A 30 -8.20 13.84 -17.55
CA SER A 30 -8.80 15.03 -18.17
C SER A 30 -9.45 15.93 -17.13
N THR A 31 -10.07 15.34 -16.11
CA THR A 31 -10.67 16.07 -14.99
C THR A 31 -9.62 16.82 -14.18
N SER A 32 -8.44 16.23 -13.98
CA SER A 32 -7.33 16.90 -13.28
C SER A 32 -6.73 18.02 -14.12
N TYR A 33 -6.50 17.80 -15.42
CA TYR A 33 -5.99 18.80 -16.34
C TYR A 33 -6.95 20.00 -16.49
N MET A 34 -8.26 19.78 -16.51
CA MET A 34 -9.26 20.85 -16.55
C MET A 34 -9.20 21.79 -15.33
N ARG A 35 -8.66 21.32 -14.21
CA ARG A 35 -8.47 22.12 -12.99
C ARG A 35 -7.18 22.95 -13.00
N PHE A 36 -6.28 22.73 -13.99
CA PHE A 36 -5.04 23.48 -14.08
C PHE A 36 -5.32 24.96 -14.37
N ASN A 37 -4.65 25.83 -13.62
CA ASN A 37 -4.62 27.25 -13.90
C ASN A 37 -3.76 27.56 -15.15
N LYS A 38 -3.70 28.82 -15.57
CA LYS A 38 -2.96 29.23 -16.77
C LYS A 38 -1.46 28.97 -16.67
N GLU A 39 -0.89 29.20 -15.50
CA GLU A 39 0.54 28.97 -15.23
C GLU A 39 0.88 27.49 -15.28
N GLN A 40 0.04 26.64 -14.69
CA GLN A 40 0.20 25.19 -14.77
C GLN A 40 0.08 24.69 -16.22
N LYS A 41 -0.92 25.16 -16.97
CA LYS A 41 -1.05 24.80 -18.39
C LYS A 41 0.15 25.23 -19.21
N ALA A 42 0.63 26.46 -19.06
CA ALA A 42 1.81 26.95 -19.77
C ALA A 42 3.07 26.09 -19.49
N LEU A 43 3.15 25.49 -18.30
CA LEU A 43 4.26 24.60 -17.92
C LEU A 43 4.08 23.19 -18.51
N TYR A 44 2.87 22.63 -18.45
CA TYR A 44 2.61 21.22 -18.79
C TYR A 44 2.30 21.02 -20.29
N ASP A 45 1.60 21.96 -20.95
CA ASP A 45 1.15 21.80 -22.33
C ASP A 45 2.28 21.41 -23.29
N PRO A 46 3.48 22.05 -23.27
CA PRO A 46 4.53 21.66 -24.20
C PRO A 46 5.00 20.21 -24.05
N VAL A 47 4.98 19.68 -22.83
CA VAL A 47 5.36 18.28 -22.56
C VAL A 47 4.23 17.34 -23.00
N LEU A 48 2.99 17.65 -22.63
CA LEU A 48 1.82 16.86 -22.97
C LEU A 48 1.60 16.80 -24.48
N ASP A 49 1.77 17.92 -25.18
CA ASP A 49 1.65 18.01 -26.64
C ASP A 49 2.71 17.16 -27.33
N SER A 50 3.96 17.18 -26.86
CA SER A 50 5.00 16.33 -27.44
C SER A 50 4.73 14.84 -27.28
N ILE A 51 4.17 14.44 -26.13
CA ILE A 51 3.76 13.05 -25.87
C ILE A 51 2.60 12.65 -26.78
N ASN A 52 1.60 13.53 -26.93
CA ASN A 52 0.44 13.28 -27.78
C ASN A 52 0.83 13.16 -29.27
N VAL A 53 1.71 14.03 -29.76
CA VAL A 53 2.23 13.96 -31.13
C VAL A 53 2.93 12.62 -31.35
N TRP A 54 3.87 12.26 -30.47
CA TRP A 54 4.56 10.98 -30.57
C TRP A 54 3.59 9.80 -30.58
N PHE A 55 2.60 9.80 -29.67
CA PHE A 55 1.58 8.76 -29.56
C PHE A 55 0.76 8.61 -30.84
N GLN A 56 0.27 9.70 -31.39
CA GLN A 56 -0.52 9.70 -32.64
C GLN A 56 0.28 9.15 -33.82
N GLU A 57 1.54 9.48 -33.91
CA GLU A 57 2.41 9.07 -35.01
C GLU A 57 2.86 7.60 -34.92
N ASN A 58 3.06 7.06 -33.73
CA ASN A 58 3.76 5.79 -33.54
C ASN A 58 2.85 4.65 -33.02
N TRP A 59 1.80 4.98 -32.25
CA TRP A 59 1.01 3.97 -31.52
C TRP A 59 0.44 2.85 -32.38
N SER A 60 -0.06 3.16 -33.57
CA SER A 60 -0.67 2.18 -34.48
C SER A 60 0.33 1.17 -35.05
N SER A 61 1.61 1.55 -35.14
CA SER A 61 2.68 0.70 -35.70
C SER A 61 3.33 -0.22 -34.68
N LEU A 62 3.11 0.03 -33.36
CA LEU A 62 3.71 -0.77 -32.29
C LEU A 62 3.05 -2.15 -32.18
N SER A 63 3.87 -3.16 -31.89
CA SER A 63 3.41 -4.48 -31.43
C SER A 63 2.76 -4.38 -30.04
N MET A 64 2.04 -5.42 -29.63
CA MET A 64 1.43 -5.48 -28.29
C MET A 64 2.47 -5.36 -27.16
N GLN A 65 3.64 -5.98 -27.34
CA GLN A 65 4.71 -5.88 -26.34
C GLN A 65 5.25 -4.47 -26.24
N GLU A 66 5.57 -3.81 -27.35
CA GLU A 66 6.04 -2.43 -27.37
C GLU A 66 5.01 -1.45 -26.79
N LYS A 67 3.71 -1.68 -27.04
CA LYS A 67 2.63 -0.91 -26.41
C LYS A 67 2.62 -1.07 -24.89
N MET A 68 2.81 -2.29 -24.38
CA MET A 68 2.89 -2.56 -22.95
C MET A 68 4.13 -1.87 -22.32
N GLU A 69 5.28 -2.00 -22.96
CA GLU A 69 6.53 -1.37 -22.53
C GLU A 69 6.40 0.15 -22.50
N TRP A 70 5.84 0.74 -23.55
CA TRP A 70 5.62 2.19 -23.61
C TRP A 70 4.69 2.68 -22.51
N LYS A 71 3.57 1.99 -22.26
CA LYS A 71 2.63 2.34 -21.17
C LYS A 71 3.32 2.29 -19.83
N TYR A 72 4.08 1.22 -19.57
CA TYR A 72 4.81 1.05 -18.32
C TYR A 72 5.85 2.16 -18.13
N GLN A 73 6.67 2.42 -19.14
CA GLN A 73 7.69 3.47 -19.09
C GLN A 73 7.08 4.86 -18.88
N ARG A 74 5.99 5.16 -19.57
CA ARG A 74 5.29 6.43 -19.41
C ARG A 74 4.74 6.60 -18.00
N TYR A 75 4.08 5.57 -17.49
CA TYR A 75 3.57 5.55 -16.14
C TYR A 75 4.67 5.74 -15.10
N MET A 76 5.78 5.01 -15.23
CA MET A 76 6.91 5.11 -14.31
C MET A 76 7.60 6.49 -14.34
N GLN A 77 7.68 7.14 -15.50
CA GLN A 77 8.21 8.50 -15.60
C GLN A 77 7.38 9.49 -14.79
N ASP A 78 6.06 9.43 -14.88
CA ASP A 78 5.16 10.32 -14.13
C ASP A 78 5.20 10.01 -12.63
N TYR A 79 5.19 8.72 -12.28
CA TYR A 79 5.29 8.27 -10.89
C TYR A 79 6.60 8.72 -10.23
N LEU A 80 7.73 8.46 -10.87
CA LEU A 80 9.05 8.86 -10.35
C LEU A 80 9.23 10.38 -10.32
N GLY A 81 8.67 11.11 -11.30
CA GLY A 81 8.63 12.57 -11.27
C GLY A 81 7.89 13.12 -10.05
N THR A 82 6.76 12.47 -9.67
CA THR A 82 6.04 12.80 -8.45
C THR A 82 6.87 12.52 -7.20
N ILE A 83 7.56 11.38 -7.14
CA ILE A 83 8.45 11.04 -6.02
C ILE A 83 9.59 12.06 -5.90
N ALA A 84 10.24 12.44 -7.01
CA ALA A 84 11.30 13.45 -7.01
C ALA A 84 10.79 14.78 -6.42
N SER A 85 9.58 15.21 -6.79
CA SER A 85 8.97 16.41 -6.23
C SER A 85 8.71 16.30 -4.72
N VAL A 86 8.29 15.12 -4.22
CA VAL A 86 8.13 14.88 -2.78
C VAL A 86 9.47 14.94 -2.08
N ASP A 87 10.51 14.33 -2.64
CA ASP A 87 11.87 14.33 -2.07
C ASP A 87 12.45 15.73 -1.95
N ASP A 88 12.37 16.55 -3.01
CA ASP A 88 12.80 17.95 -3.00
C ASP A 88 12.09 18.77 -1.89
N ASN A 89 10.76 18.60 -1.76
CA ASN A 89 10.00 19.33 -0.76
C ASN A 89 10.28 18.84 0.67
N LEU A 90 10.51 17.54 0.86
CA LEU A 90 10.96 16.99 2.13
C LEU A 90 12.33 17.58 2.52
N GLY A 91 13.27 17.63 1.57
CA GLY A 91 14.58 18.27 1.77
C GLY A 91 14.43 19.72 2.26
N ARG A 92 13.55 20.52 1.64
CA ARG A 92 13.27 21.90 2.07
C ARG A 92 12.72 21.98 3.49
N VAL A 93 11.87 21.05 3.92
CA VAL A 93 11.34 21.00 5.29
C VAL A 93 12.46 20.65 6.28
N LEU A 94 13.29 19.67 5.97
CA LEU A 94 14.41 19.27 6.82
C LEU A 94 15.43 20.40 6.98
N ASP A 95 15.77 21.08 5.88
CA ASP A 95 16.63 22.28 5.89
C ASP A 95 16.06 23.40 6.80
N TYR A 96 14.75 23.64 6.71
CA TYR A 96 14.10 24.65 7.53
C TYR A 96 14.19 24.30 9.02
N LEU A 97 13.93 23.04 9.38
CA LEU A 97 14.02 22.58 10.77
C LEU A 97 15.44 22.76 11.31
N GLU A 98 16.45 22.41 10.53
CA GLU A 98 17.86 22.57 10.93
C GLU A 98 18.25 24.06 11.08
N LYS A 99 17.98 24.87 10.06
CA LYS A 99 18.31 26.31 10.06
C LYS A 99 17.62 27.10 11.17
N SER A 100 16.41 26.69 11.55
CA SER A 100 15.65 27.30 12.66
C SER A 100 16.00 26.73 14.03
N GLY A 101 16.80 25.66 14.11
CA GLY A 101 17.13 24.95 15.34
C GLY A 101 15.98 24.16 15.95
N LEU A 102 14.86 24.00 15.24
CA LEU A 102 13.69 23.23 15.69
C LEU A 102 13.93 21.72 15.64
N ASP A 103 14.86 21.26 14.82
CA ASP A 103 15.23 19.84 14.66
C ASP A 103 15.60 19.15 15.99
N LYS A 104 16.12 19.91 16.95
CA LYS A 104 16.51 19.41 18.29
C LYS A 104 15.31 19.00 19.15
N ASN A 105 14.13 19.54 18.89
CA ASN A 105 12.91 19.29 19.64
C ASN A 105 11.75 18.84 18.74
N THR A 106 12.06 18.22 17.61
CA THR A 106 11.08 17.73 16.65
C THR A 106 11.32 16.25 16.34
N ILE A 107 10.25 15.45 16.38
CA ILE A 107 10.25 14.11 15.81
C ILE A 107 9.82 14.24 14.36
N VAL A 108 10.66 13.80 13.43
CA VAL A 108 10.32 13.74 12.02
C VAL A 108 9.99 12.30 11.65
N VAL A 109 8.81 12.07 11.10
CA VAL A 109 8.38 10.77 10.63
C VAL A 109 8.05 10.87 9.14
N TYR A 110 8.69 10.03 8.33
CA TYR A 110 8.33 9.82 6.94
C TYR A 110 7.75 8.43 6.76
N THR A 111 6.54 8.36 6.27
CA THR A 111 5.81 7.11 6.05
C THR A 111 4.75 7.27 4.96
N SER A 112 4.04 6.19 4.63
CA SER A 112 2.85 6.20 3.80
C SER A 112 1.69 5.53 4.54
N ASP A 113 0.46 5.86 4.18
CA ASP A 113 -0.76 5.21 4.67
C ASP A 113 -0.92 3.79 4.10
N GLN A 114 -0.31 3.52 2.94
CA GLN A 114 -0.41 2.26 2.19
C GLN A 114 0.78 2.10 1.24
N GLY A 115 0.97 0.86 0.74
CA GLY A 115 1.82 0.58 -0.40
C GLY A 115 1.10 0.83 -1.74
N PHE A 116 1.73 0.42 -2.85
CA PHE A 116 1.20 0.61 -4.19
C PHE A 116 1.81 -0.37 -5.18
N TYR A 117 0.99 -1.01 -6.03
CA TYR A 117 1.46 -1.84 -7.12
C TYR A 117 1.92 -0.98 -8.30
N LEU A 118 3.10 -1.29 -8.80
CA LEU A 118 3.68 -0.65 -9.99
C LEU A 118 3.80 -1.61 -11.17
N GLY A 119 2.92 -2.61 -11.21
CA GLY A 119 2.90 -3.67 -12.21
C GLY A 119 3.16 -5.05 -11.65
N GLU A 120 3.59 -5.17 -10.38
CA GLU A 120 3.72 -6.45 -9.70
C GLU A 120 2.37 -7.18 -9.67
N HIS A 121 2.40 -8.49 -9.75
CA HIS A 121 1.22 -9.35 -9.93
C HIS A 121 0.37 -8.98 -11.15
N GLY A 122 0.84 -8.10 -12.04
CA GLY A 122 0.09 -7.53 -13.16
C GLY A 122 -0.91 -6.46 -12.75
N TRP A 123 -0.75 -5.84 -11.59
CA TRP A 123 -1.65 -4.83 -11.03
C TRP A 123 -1.00 -3.45 -10.90
N PHE A 124 -1.87 -2.48 -10.83
CA PHE A 124 -1.60 -1.12 -10.37
C PHE A 124 -2.58 -0.79 -9.23
N ASP A 125 -2.34 0.31 -8.47
CA ASP A 125 -3.14 0.72 -7.33
C ASP A 125 -2.81 -0.13 -6.07
N LYS A 126 -3.78 -0.52 -5.24
CA LYS A 126 -3.58 -1.07 -3.89
C LYS A 126 -4.74 -1.96 -3.45
N ARG A 127 -4.85 -2.27 -2.18
CA ARG A 127 -5.97 -2.88 -1.42
C ARG A 127 -5.82 -4.36 -1.11
N PHE A 128 -5.11 -5.13 -1.91
CA PHE A 128 -4.81 -6.51 -1.53
C PHE A 128 -3.80 -6.57 -0.39
N ILE A 129 -3.81 -7.68 0.35
CA ILE A 129 -2.90 -7.90 1.48
C ILE A 129 -1.44 -8.16 1.07
N TYR A 130 -1.11 -8.24 -0.22
CA TYR A 130 0.25 -8.51 -0.70
C TYR A 130 1.20 -7.37 -0.37
N ASP A 131 2.48 -7.67 -0.24
CA ASP A 131 3.48 -6.75 0.32
C ASP A 131 3.55 -5.41 -0.40
N GLU A 132 3.40 -5.38 -1.71
CA GLU A 132 3.43 -4.14 -2.50
C GLU A 132 2.35 -3.14 -2.08
N SER A 133 1.16 -3.65 -1.74
CA SER A 133 0.04 -2.83 -1.25
C SER A 133 0.06 -2.60 0.26
N PHE A 134 0.60 -3.56 1.02
CA PHE A 134 0.48 -3.60 2.47
C PHE A 134 1.69 -3.01 3.19
N LYS A 135 2.87 -3.15 2.62
CA LYS A 135 4.14 -2.69 3.21
C LYS A 135 4.40 -1.23 2.86
N THR A 136 4.72 -0.43 3.86
CA THR A 136 5.00 1.00 3.72
C THR A 136 6.39 1.34 4.25
N PRO A 137 7.04 2.40 3.73
CA PRO A 137 8.26 2.91 4.34
C PRO A 137 7.96 3.49 5.72
N LEU A 138 8.90 3.37 6.63
CA LEU A 138 8.89 4.07 7.91
C LEU A 138 10.30 4.54 8.26
N LEU A 139 10.51 5.84 8.26
CA LEU A 139 11.74 6.50 8.68
C LEU A 139 11.44 7.46 9.82
N ILE A 140 12.20 7.36 10.91
CA ILE A 140 12.02 8.20 12.07
C ILE A 140 13.36 8.86 12.45
N LYS A 141 13.36 10.20 12.54
CA LYS A 141 14.45 10.99 13.08
C LYS A 141 13.99 11.65 14.39
N TRP A 142 14.74 11.42 15.47
CA TRP A 142 14.51 12.05 16.76
C TRP A 142 15.87 12.38 17.37
N SER A 143 16.28 13.62 17.22
CA SER A 143 17.60 14.11 17.62
C SER A 143 17.86 13.86 19.11
N GLY A 144 19.00 13.23 19.42
CA GLY A 144 19.41 12.92 20.79
C GLY A 144 18.62 11.80 21.49
N LYS A 145 17.72 11.12 20.78
CA LYS A 145 16.93 9.98 21.31
C LYS A 145 17.11 8.72 20.49
N VAL A 146 17.01 8.82 19.18
CA VAL A 146 17.18 7.69 18.27
C VAL A 146 18.57 7.75 17.65
N ASN A 147 19.31 6.65 17.72
CA ASN A 147 20.64 6.55 17.10
C ASN A 147 20.53 6.61 15.57
N PRO A 148 21.36 7.40 14.89
CA PRO A 148 21.33 7.47 13.44
C PRO A 148 21.77 6.15 12.80
N GLY A 149 21.17 5.81 11.68
CA GLY A 149 21.56 4.65 10.85
C GLY A 149 21.09 3.29 11.37
N ILE A 150 20.35 3.20 12.47
CA ILE A 150 19.79 1.93 12.93
C ILE A 150 18.73 1.43 11.94
N ARG A 151 18.64 0.10 11.81
CA ARG A 151 17.57 -0.59 11.07
C ARG A 151 16.89 -1.54 12.02
N ILE A 152 15.57 -1.49 12.05
CA ILE A 152 14.71 -2.32 12.89
C ILE A 152 13.89 -3.21 11.97
N SER A 153 14.01 -4.52 12.10
CA SER A 153 13.30 -5.52 11.28
C SER A 153 12.00 -6.00 11.92
N LYS A 154 11.67 -5.51 13.12
CA LYS A 154 10.45 -5.92 13.83
C LYS A 154 9.19 -5.46 13.09
N MET A 155 8.13 -6.26 13.20
CA MET A 155 6.83 -5.93 12.61
C MET A 155 6.19 -4.78 13.36
N VAL A 156 5.90 -3.71 12.63
CA VAL A 156 5.20 -2.51 13.11
C VAL A 156 4.05 -2.17 12.17
N GLN A 157 3.13 -1.31 12.58
CA GLN A 157 2.00 -0.90 11.76
C GLN A 157 1.61 0.55 12.03
N ASN A 158 0.86 1.16 11.13
CA ASN A 158 0.44 2.57 11.25
C ASN A 158 -0.41 2.84 12.51
N LEU A 159 -1.10 1.85 13.06
CA LEU A 159 -1.82 1.95 14.33
C LEU A 159 -0.91 2.33 15.51
N ASP A 160 0.41 2.12 15.39
CA ASP A 160 1.38 2.33 16.46
C ASP A 160 1.82 3.78 16.58
N PHE A 161 1.59 4.60 15.57
CA PHE A 161 2.10 5.98 15.54
C PHE A 161 1.46 6.85 16.61
N ALA A 162 0.15 6.78 16.76
CA ALA A 162 -0.57 7.60 17.74
C ALA A 162 -0.09 7.29 19.18
N GLN A 163 0.03 6.01 19.54
CA GLN A 163 0.54 5.59 20.85
C GLN A 163 1.98 6.02 21.05
N THR A 164 2.81 5.95 20.01
CA THR A 164 4.20 6.43 20.08
C THR A 164 4.28 7.92 20.36
N PHE A 165 3.43 8.73 19.73
CA PHE A 165 3.42 10.18 19.95
C PHE A 165 2.90 10.55 21.32
N LEU A 166 1.87 9.86 21.82
CA LEU A 166 1.37 10.05 23.18
C LEU A 166 2.43 9.70 24.23
N ASP A 167 3.13 8.59 24.01
CA ASP A 167 4.21 8.14 24.90
C ASP A 167 5.38 9.11 24.88
N ALA A 168 5.82 9.57 23.70
CA ALA A 168 6.83 10.61 23.56
C ALA A 168 6.46 11.91 24.29
N ALA A 169 5.18 12.27 24.29
CA ALA A 169 4.63 13.43 24.99
C ALA A 169 4.35 13.16 26.48
N LYS A 170 4.54 11.93 26.97
CA LYS A 170 4.21 11.48 28.33
C LYS A 170 2.73 11.66 28.68
N ILE A 171 1.86 11.47 27.68
CA ILE A 171 0.40 11.51 27.81
C ILE A 171 -0.12 10.07 27.93
N LYS A 172 -1.02 9.86 28.88
CA LYS A 172 -1.65 8.55 29.09
C LYS A 172 -2.44 8.14 27.83
N GLN A 173 -2.18 6.95 27.31
CA GLN A 173 -2.89 6.39 26.17
C GLN A 173 -4.33 6.04 26.55
N PRO A 174 -5.34 6.35 25.72
CA PRO A 174 -6.69 5.83 25.82
C PRO A 174 -6.71 4.31 25.75
N ALA A 175 -7.59 3.67 26.52
CA ALA A 175 -7.64 2.20 26.64
C ALA A 175 -8.23 1.49 25.40
N ASP A 176 -8.87 2.22 24.51
CA ASP A 176 -9.51 1.73 23.29
C ASP A 176 -8.58 1.77 22.06
N MET A 177 -7.37 2.31 22.19
CA MET A 177 -6.38 2.30 21.14
C MET A 177 -5.81 0.89 20.93
N GLN A 178 -5.69 0.47 19.67
CA GLN A 178 -5.34 -0.91 19.30
C GLN A 178 -3.87 -1.10 18.92
N GLY A 179 -3.12 -0.03 18.70
CA GLY A 179 -1.69 -0.09 18.40
C GLY A 179 -0.83 -0.20 19.66
N GLU A 180 0.48 -0.24 19.47
CA GLU A 180 1.49 -0.32 20.51
C GLU A 180 2.54 0.78 20.32
N SER A 181 3.06 1.37 21.38
CA SER A 181 4.11 2.40 21.27
C SER A 181 5.40 1.80 20.70
N LEU A 182 5.96 2.43 19.67
CA LEU A 182 7.27 2.08 19.12
C LEU A 182 8.45 2.52 19.99
N MET A 183 8.21 3.16 21.12
CA MET A 183 9.27 3.67 22.00
C MET A 183 10.31 2.62 22.39
N PRO A 184 9.95 1.37 22.73
CA PRO A 184 10.97 0.35 23.01
C PRO A 184 11.93 0.14 21.84
N LEU A 185 11.41 0.05 20.62
CA LEU A 185 12.22 -0.13 19.41
C LEU A 185 13.10 1.10 19.13
N LEU A 186 12.54 2.29 19.26
CA LEU A 186 13.25 3.55 19.02
C LEU A 186 14.39 3.78 20.02
N LEU A 187 14.27 3.26 21.24
CA LEU A 187 15.26 3.37 22.31
C LEU A 187 16.22 2.17 22.38
N GLY A 188 16.17 1.24 21.41
CA GLY A 188 17.06 0.08 21.33
C GLY A 188 16.74 -1.03 22.35
N GLN A 189 15.48 -1.13 22.77
CA GLN A 189 14.96 -2.13 23.71
C GLN A 189 14.09 -3.14 22.98
N GLU A 190 14.61 -3.74 21.90
CA GLU A 190 13.86 -4.65 21.02
C GLU A 190 13.33 -5.91 21.74
N GLU A 191 13.95 -6.31 22.84
CA GLU A 191 13.52 -7.42 23.69
C GLU A 191 12.14 -7.17 24.35
N ASN A 192 11.74 -5.92 24.45
CA ASN A 192 10.42 -5.52 24.97
C ASN A 192 9.33 -5.46 23.89
N TRP A 193 9.65 -5.84 22.64
CA TRP A 193 8.71 -5.86 21.53
C TRP A 193 8.29 -7.30 21.18
N ASN A 194 6.99 -7.60 21.33
CA ASN A 194 6.48 -8.95 21.26
C ASN A 194 5.46 -9.18 20.12
N ARG A 195 5.39 -8.28 19.13
CA ARG A 195 4.46 -8.48 18.00
C ARG A 195 4.99 -9.54 17.06
N GLU A 196 4.25 -10.64 16.95
CA GLU A 196 4.55 -11.77 16.06
C GLU A 196 3.74 -11.75 14.76
N ALA A 197 2.65 -10.95 14.71
CA ALA A 197 1.77 -10.92 13.56
C ALA A 197 1.02 -9.59 13.42
N VAL A 198 0.65 -9.28 12.19
CA VAL A 198 -0.21 -8.15 11.83
C VAL A 198 -1.49 -8.68 11.20
N TYR A 199 -2.61 -8.05 11.53
CA TYR A 199 -3.94 -8.35 10.98
C TYR A 199 -4.31 -7.34 9.90
N TYR A 200 -5.00 -7.82 8.85
CA TYR A 200 -5.54 -7.00 7.78
C TYR A 200 -6.97 -7.42 7.46
N HIS A 201 -7.85 -6.45 7.15
CA HIS A 201 -9.18 -6.71 6.61
C HIS A 201 -9.59 -5.66 5.59
N TYR A 202 -10.08 -6.11 4.44
CA TYR A 202 -10.66 -5.30 3.39
C TYR A 202 -12.16 -5.62 3.22
N TYR A 203 -13.02 -4.63 3.49
CA TYR A 203 -14.49 -4.82 3.53
C TYR A 203 -15.19 -4.36 2.26
N GLU A 204 -14.58 -3.46 1.47
CA GLU A 204 -15.22 -2.72 0.39
C GLU A 204 -15.40 -3.59 -0.87
N TYR A 205 -16.56 -4.25 -0.98
CA TYR A 205 -16.94 -5.00 -2.18
C TYR A 205 -18.44 -5.34 -2.13
N PRO A 206 -19.18 -5.22 -3.28
CA PRO A 206 -18.76 -4.63 -4.55
C PRO A 206 -18.63 -3.10 -4.43
N ALA A 207 -17.61 -2.54 -5.08
CA ALA A 207 -17.36 -1.11 -5.10
C ALA A 207 -16.52 -0.74 -6.33
N VAL A 208 -16.19 0.54 -6.48
CA VAL A 208 -15.45 1.07 -7.65
C VAL A 208 -14.21 0.26 -7.99
N HIS A 209 -13.47 -0.19 -6.99
CA HIS A 209 -12.21 -0.91 -7.19
C HIS A 209 -12.38 -2.41 -7.44
N MET A 210 -13.55 -2.97 -7.22
CA MET A 210 -13.88 -4.38 -7.46
C MET A 210 -12.92 -5.41 -6.84
N VAL A 211 -12.16 -5.00 -5.80
CA VAL A 211 -11.29 -5.88 -5.02
C VAL A 211 -12.13 -6.73 -4.09
N LYS A 212 -11.96 -8.04 -4.15
CA LYS A 212 -12.73 -9.01 -3.34
C LYS A 212 -12.46 -8.83 -1.85
N ARG A 213 -13.52 -8.98 -1.04
CA ARG A 213 -13.38 -8.97 0.42
C ARG A 213 -12.40 -10.03 0.88
N HIS A 214 -11.50 -9.66 1.74
CA HIS A 214 -10.54 -10.59 2.31
C HIS A 214 -10.01 -10.07 3.64
N TYR A 215 -9.61 -10.99 4.48
CA TYR A 215 -8.84 -10.70 5.68
C TYR A 215 -7.69 -11.68 5.81
N GLY A 216 -6.70 -11.35 6.61
CA GLY A 216 -5.55 -12.22 6.74
C GLY A 216 -4.63 -11.86 7.90
N ILE A 217 -3.64 -12.70 8.05
CA ILE A 217 -2.55 -12.56 9.01
C ILE A 217 -1.22 -12.55 8.24
N VAL A 218 -0.34 -11.64 8.64
CA VAL A 218 1.03 -11.57 8.17
C VAL A 218 1.95 -11.79 9.35
N THR A 219 2.80 -12.81 9.28
CA THR A 219 3.92 -13.07 10.19
C THR A 219 5.24 -12.75 9.49
N GLU A 220 6.36 -12.93 10.16
CA GLU A 220 7.67 -12.77 9.55
C GLU A 220 7.84 -13.74 8.36
N ASP A 221 7.47 -15.02 8.55
CA ASP A 221 7.70 -16.09 7.58
C ASP A 221 6.53 -16.36 6.64
N TYR A 222 5.30 -16.07 7.04
CA TYR A 222 4.11 -16.51 6.31
C TYR A 222 3.06 -15.41 6.21
N LYS A 223 2.28 -15.48 5.13
CA LYS A 223 1.06 -14.70 4.94
C LYS A 223 -0.08 -15.63 4.60
N LEU A 224 -1.16 -15.58 5.40
CA LEU A 224 -2.39 -16.34 5.16
C LEU A 224 -3.53 -15.37 4.93
N ALA A 225 -4.21 -15.48 3.79
CA ALA A 225 -5.36 -14.67 3.42
C ALA A 225 -6.60 -15.53 3.18
N HIS A 226 -7.76 -15.03 3.58
CA HIS A 226 -9.07 -15.62 3.31
C HIS A 226 -9.91 -14.65 2.51
N PHE A 227 -10.22 -15.01 1.29
CA PHE A 227 -11.20 -14.32 0.46
C PHE A 227 -12.57 -14.93 0.72
N TYR A 228 -13.50 -14.14 1.18
CA TYR A 228 -14.78 -14.62 1.68
C TYR A 228 -15.98 -13.98 0.97
N TYR A 229 -17.16 -14.48 1.22
CA TYR A 229 -18.46 -14.09 0.70
C TYR A 229 -18.81 -14.72 -0.65
N ASP A 230 -18.42 -14.14 -1.79
CA ASP A 230 -18.72 -14.61 -3.16
C ASP A 230 -17.69 -15.63 -3.68
N ILE A 231 -16.57 -15.68 -3.03
CA ILE A 231 -15.55 -16.71 -3.20
C ILE A 231 -15.12 -17.16 -1.81
N ASP A 232 -14.91 -18.45 -1.61
CA ASP A 232 -14.39 -19.01 -0.37
C ASP A 232 -13.05 -19.65 -0.64
N GLU A 233 -12.01 -18.81 -0.72
CA GLU A 233 -10.67 -19.25 -1.07
C GLU A 233 -9.65 -18.79 -0.07
N TRP A 234 -8.70 -19.68 0.20
CA TRP A 234 -7.57 -19.41 1.06
C TRP A 234 -6.29 -19.35 0.25
N GLU A 235 -5.41 -18.43 0.62
CA GLU A 235 -4.07 -18.33 0.07
C GLU A 235 -3.05 -18.34 1.20
N LEU A 236 -1.97 -19.13 1.02
CA LEU A 236 -0.81 -19.13 1.90
C LEU A 236 0.44 -18.84 1.07
N TYR A 237 1.24 -17.93 1.54
CA TYR A 237 2.56 -17.60 0.97
C TYR A 237 3.64 -17.83 2.01
N ASP A 238 4.67 -18.56 1.59
CA ASP A 238 5.94 -18.71 2.31
C ASP A 238 6.84 -17.53 1.91
N ARG A 239 6.93 -16.52 2.77
CA ARG A 239 7.62 -15.25 2.48
C ARG A 239 9.14 -15.37 2.46
N ILE A 240 9.67 -16.49 2.96
CA ILE A 240 11.11 -16.80 2.91
C ILE A 240 11.45 -17.48 1.58
N ALA A 241 10.66 -18.48 1.18
CA ALA A 241 10.88 -19.20 -0.07
C ALA A 241 10.37 -18.45 -1.32
N ASP A 242 9.34 -17.63 -1.16
CA ASP A 242 8.67 -16.86 -2.21
C ASP A 242 8.40 -15.43 -1.72
N PRO A 243 9.41 -14.58 -1.59
CA PRO A 243 9.24 -13.20 -1.10
C PRO A 243 8.39 -12.30 -2.02
N MET A 244 8.15 -12.74 -3.26
CA MET A 244 7.29 -12.04 -4.21
C MET A 244 5.83 -12.52 -4.18
N GLU A 245 5.49 -13.46 -3.29
CA GLU A 245 4.12 -13.97 -3.09
C GLU A 245 3.43 -14.44 -4.38
N MET A 246 4.17 -15.13 -5.24
CA MET A 246 3.71 -15.60 -6.56
C MET A 246 3.10 -16.99 -6.52
N LYS A 247 3.42 -17.79 -5.48
CA LYS A 247 3.02 -19.20 -5.39
C LYS A 247 2.15 -19.44 -4.16
N ASN A 248 0.84 -19.60 -4.37
CA ASN A 248 -0.06 -20.04 -3.31
C ASN A 248 0.21 -21.52 -2.95
N VAL A 249 0.68 -21.76 -1.71
CA VAL A 249 1.00 -23.09 -1.18
C VAL A 249 -0.05 -23.61 -0.18
N TYR A 250 -1.21 -22.97 -0.09
CA TYR A 250 -2.25 -23.33 0.87
C TYR A 250 -2.69 -24.80 0.80
N ASN A 251 -2.75 -25.39 -0.40
CA ASN A 251 -3.16 -26.77 -0.62
C ASN A 251 -1.99 -27.78 -0.63
N ASP A 252 -0.77 -27.33 -0.39
CA ASP A 252 0.39 -28.20 -0.29
C ASP A 252 0.41 -28.87 1.10
N SER A 253 0.44 -30.20 1.11
CA SER A 253 0.38 -30.99 2.33
C SER A 253 1.53 -30.71 3.30
N SER A 254 2.69 -30.25 2.81
CA SER A 254 3.83 -29.89 3.64
C SER A 254 3.57 -28.68 4.54
N TYR A 255 2.60 -27.84 4.21
CA TYR A 255 2.23 -26.65 4.97
C TYR A 255 0.99 -26.83 5.87
N THR A 256 0.41 -28.04 5.95
CA THR A 256 -0.84 -28.29 6.69
C THR A 256 -0.80 -27.80 8.13
N GLU A 257 0.27 -28.08 8.88
CA GLU A 257 0.37 -27.66 10.29
C GLU A 257 0.58 -26.14 10.42
N ILE A 258 1.27 -25.52 9.47
CA ILE A 258 1.43 -24.06 9.39
C ILE A 258 0.09 -23.40 9.17
N VAL A 259 -0.71 -23.88 8.22
CA VAL A 259 -2.09 -23.41 7.98
C VAL A 259 -2.93 -23.46 9.23
N LYS A 260 -2.93 -24.60 9.96
CA LYS A 260 -3.67 -24.77 11.22
C LYS A 260 -3.23 -23.72 12.26
N LYS A 261 -1.93 -23.57 12.48
CA LYS A 261 -1.37 -22.59 13.42
C LYS A 261 -1.79 -21.17 13.06
N LEU A 262 -1.64 -20.78 11.81
CA LEU A 262 -2.00 -19.44 11.34
C LEU A 262 -3.50 -19.15 11.44
N LYS A 263 -4.36 -20.12 11.18
CA LYS A 263 -5.82 -19.96 11.36
C LYS A 263 -6.20 -19.72 12.81
N ILE A 264 -5.56 -20.38 13.76
CA ILE A 264 -5.75 -20.16 15.20
C ILE A 264 -5.31 -18.73 15.57
N GLN A 265 -4.12 -18.32 15.14
CA GLN A 265 -3.61 -16.96 15.39
C GLN A 265 -4.50 -15.90 14.74
N LEU A 266 -4.94 -16.11 13.51
CA LEU A 266 -5.83 -15.20 12.78
C LEU A 266 -7.17 -15.03 13.53
N THR A 267 -7.73 -16.11 14.04
CA THR A 267 -8.96 -16.06 14.86
C THR A 267 -8.74 -15.23 16.12
N ALA A 268 -7.61 -15.42 16.80
CA ALA A 268 -7.27 -14.63 18.00
C ALA A 268 -7.09 -13.13 17.68
N LEU A 269 -6.47 -12.80 16.52
CA LEU A 269 -6.33 -11.42 16.08
C LEU A 269 -7.69 -10.78 15.73
N ARG A 270 -8.59 -11.48 15.08
CA ARG A 270 -9.95 -11.00 14.84
C ARG A 270 -10.66 -10.63 16.14
N VAL A 271 -10.56 -11.49 17.15
CA VAL A 271 -11.12 -11.19 18.49
C VAL A 271 -10.42 -9.98 19.12
N LYS A 272 -9.08 -9.93 19.10
CA LYS A 272 -8.27 -8.80 19.62
C LYS A 272 -8.71 -7.48 19.04
N TYR A 273 -8.93 -7.42 17.74
CA TYR A 273 -9.29 -6.21 17.00
C TYR A 273 -10.80 -5.98 16.88
N LYS A 274 -11.62 -6.74 17.62
CA LYS A 274 -13.10 -6.64 17.64
C LYS A 274 -13.72 -6.83 16.26
N ASP A 275 -13.07 -7.62 15.42
CA ASP A 275 -13.60 -8.06 14.14
C ASP A 275 -14.38 -9.37 14.30
N SER A 276 -15.46 -9.53 13.53
CA SER A 276 -16.35 -10.66 13.69
C SER A 276 -17.10 -10.97 12.39
N ARG A 277 -17.72 -12.16 12.34
CA ARG A 277 -18.60 -12.52 11.25
C ARG A 277 -19.83 -11.59 11.14
N ASP A 278 -20.33 -11.08 12.25
CA ASP A 278 -21.45 -10.14 12.23
C ASP A 278 -21.05 -8.80 11.58
N LEU A 279 -19.81 -8.38 11.80
CA LEU A 279 -19.23 -7.21 11.13
C LEU A 279 -19.04 -7.47 9.64
N ASP A 280 -18.59 -8.68 9.26
CA ASP A 280 -18.52 -9.09 7.85
C ASP A 280 -19.89 -8.94 7.18
N LEU A 281 -20.95 -9.50 7.80
CA LEU A 281 -22.32 -9.44 7.28
C LEU A 281 -22.85 -8.00 7.22
N HIS A 282 -22.55 -7.18 8.24
CA HIS A 282 -22.93 -5.77 8.23
C HIS A 282 -22.38 -5.04 7.00
N TYR A 283 -21.10 -5.20 6.71
CA TYR A 283 -20.48 -4.54 5.54
C TYR A 283 -20.90 -5.19 4.21
N ILE A 284 -21.19 -6.48 4.17
CA ILE A 284 -21.77 -7.13 3.01
C ILE A 284 -23.10 -6.44 2.65
N ASN A 285 -24.01 -6.34 3.59
CA ASN A 285 -25.32 -5.73 3.36
C ASN A 285 -25.20 -4.24 2.95
N LYS A 286 -24.33 -3.50 3.64
CA LYS A 286 -24.08 -2.08 3.33
C LYS A 286 -23.66 -1.82 1.89
N TYR A 287 -22.87 -2.73 1.28
CA TYR A 287 -22.38 -2.55 -0.09
C TYR A 287 -23.23 -3.26 -1.15
N LEU A 288 -24.18 -4.11 -0.76
CA LEU A 288 -25.15 -4.70 -1.69
C LEU A 288 -26.38 -3.81 -1.92
N ASP A 289 -26.72 -2.97 -0.94
CA ASP A 289 -27.91 -2.10 -0.99
C ASP A 289 -27.61 -0.76 -1.70
N ASN A 290 -26.39 -0.56 -2.20
CA ASN A 290 -25.97 0.60 -2.99
C ASN A 290 -25.62 0.18 -4.43
#